data_ed8ac381a4a0d90560b6d0bb41dcfb6e
#
_entry.id   ed8ac381a4a0d90560b6d0bb41dcfb6e
#
_cell.length_a   1.000
_cell.length_b   1.000
_cell.length_c   1.000
_cell.angle_alpha   90.00
_cell.angle_beta   90.00
_cell.angle_gamma   90.00
#
_symmetry.space_group_name_H-M   'P 1'
#
loop_
_entity.id
_entity.type
_entity.pdbx_description
1 polymer ?
#
loop_
_entity_poly.entity_id
_entity_poly.type
_entity_poly.pdbx_seq_one_letter_code
_entity_poly.pdbx_strand_id
1 'polypeptide(L)'
;TKDKFVDVAGACAAESSTGTWTKVYDGKGSGVPMADKMKAVAFDLEPETNTFKIAYKVDLFELDNMSGLLAGVVGNIGGMKMLKAFRCLDIRFPRKMVQAFPGPQFGIDGIREQMGIERGPLLLTVPKPKVGRTAQEQADLARILFTAANGEYQGIKDDENLTSLPFNKFEDRCKAVLEVQKEIEEKSGKKKFYLCNVTHSNMETMLDRAGMIKAYGGRWMMMDVVATGFSAVHTMRLKNPGLAIHAHRAMHALMTRESGPGVYDKGVIFDFSMSMVAVAKIMRLLGVDSFHGGAPKAKMEDYGEAKLIRDVLELDITPETS
;
A
#
# COMPACT_ATOMS: atom_id res chain seq x y z
N THR A 1 -1.51 3.30 35.11
CA THR A 1 -1.63 2.08 35.95
C THR A 1 -2.04 0.92 35.05
N LYS A 2 -1.70 -0.32 35.43
CA LYS A 2 -2.03 -1.56 34.69
C LYS A 2 -3.54 -1.67 34.44
N ASP A 3 -4.35 -1.34 35.43
CA ASP A 3 -5.82 -1.40 35.32
C ASP A 3 -6.36 -0.44 34.27
N LYS A 4 -5.82 0.79 34.18
CA LYS A 4 -6.19 1.74 33.14
C LYS A 4 -5.84 1.25 31.73
N PHE A 5 -4.76 0.51 31.57
CA PHE A 5 -4.36 -0.05 30.29
C PHE A 5 -5.31 -1.18 29.84
N VAL A 6 -5.73 -2.03 30.76
CA VAL A 6 -6.72 -3.07 30.50
C VAL A 6 -8.07 -2.46 30.07
N ASP A 7 -8.51 -1.41 30.76
CA ASP A 7 -9.74 -0.67 30.42
C ASP A 7 -9.67 -0.07 29.02
N VAL A 8 -8.53 0.52 28.65
CA VAL A 8 -8.31 1.09 27.31
C VAL A 8 -8.35 0.02 26.23
N ALA A 9 -7.66 -1.09 26.42
CA ALA A 9 -7.66 -2.20 25.47
C ALA A 9 -9.07 -2.77 25.27
N GLY A 10 -9.81 -2.94 26.37
CA GLY A 10 -11.22 -3.36 26.34
C GLY A 10 -12.13 -2.37 25.62
N ALA A 11 -11.94 -1.06 25.86
CA ALA A 11 -12.69 -0.01 25.18
C ALA A 11 -12.42 0.03 23.67
N CYS A 12 -11.15 -0.15 23.25
CA CYS A 12 -10.79 -0.26 21.83
C CYS A 12 -11.45 -1.48 21.15
N ALA A 13 -11.44 -2.63 21.83
CA ALA A 13 -12.11 -3.83 21.32
C ALA A 13 -13.63 -3.66 21.22
N ALA A 14 -14.25 -2.99 22.16
CA ALA A 14 -15.68 -2.70 22.16
C ALA A 14 -16.04 -1.73 21.01
N GLU A 15 -15.34 -0.58 20.88
CA GLU A 15 -15.59 0.43 19.85
C GLU A 15 -15.44 -0.12 18.45
N SER A 16 -14.42 -0.96 18.21
CA SER A 16 -14.14 -1.55 16.90
C SER A 16 -14.96 -2.80 16.55
N SER A 17 -15.93 -3.16 17.36
CA SER A 17 -16.78 -4.35 17.13
C SER A 17 -18.29 -4.04 17.27
N THR A 18 -18.88 -4.33 18.41
CA THR A 18 -20.34 -4.29 18.58
C THR A 18 -20.81 -3.30 19.62
N GLY A 19 -19.89 -2.67 20.32
CA GLY A 19 -20.20 -1.79 21.43
C GLY A 19 -19.65 -0.40 21.24
N THR A 20 -19.95 0.45 22.19
CA THR A 20 -19.31 1.73 22.40
C THR A 20 -18.48 1.65 23.68
N TRP A 21 -17.44 2.46 23.76
CA TRP A 21 -16.61 2.59 24.98
C TRP A 21 -17.32 3.36 26.09
N THR A 22 -18.52 3.92 25.83
CA THR A 22 -19.38 4.53 26.84
C THR A 22 -20.36 3.49 27.37
N LYS A 23 -20.74 3.60 28.65
CA LYS A 23 -21.77 2.72 29.23
C LYS A 23 -23.12 2.98 28.55
N VAL A 24 -23.68 1.96 27.93
CA VAL A 24 -25.07 1.99 27.45
C VAL A 24 -25.99 1.72 28.63
N TYR A 25 -26.96 2.60 28.82
CA TYR A 25 -27.80 2.64 30.04
C TYR A 25 -29.05 1.80 29.85
N ASP A 26 -28.95 0.47 29.96
CA ASP A 26 -30.13 -0.37 29.95
C ASP A 26 -30.17 -1.51 31.03
N GLY A 27 -29.06 -1.67 31.76
CA GLY A 27 -28.98 -2.62 32.87
C GLY A 27 -29.12 -4.10 32.51
N LYS A 28 -29.30 -4.45 31.22
CA LYS A 28 -29.63 -5.82 30.76
C LYS A 28 -28.71 -6.39 29.68
N GLY A 29 -27.51 -5.83 29.49
CA GLY A 29 -26.65 -6.17 28.36
C GLY A 29 -27.12 -5.51 27.07
N SER A 30 -26.60 -5.88 25.90
CA SER A 30 -27.00 -5.27 24.62
C SER A 30 -28.46 -5.57 24.24
N GLY A 31 -29.10 -6.55 24.88
CA GLY A 31 -30.41 -7.08 24.48
C GLY A 31 -30.41 -7.73 23.08
N VAL A 32 -29.26 -7.83 22.44
CA VAL A 32 -29.09 -8.41 21.10
C VAL A 32 -28.13 -9.59 21.18
N PRO A 33 -28.63 -10.84 21.24
CA PRO A 33 -27.77 -12.02 21.42
C PRO A 33 -26.68 -12.18 20.37
N MET A 34 -26.91 -11.74 19.15
CA MET A 34 -25.91 -11.78 18.07
C MET A 34 -24.76 -10.81 18.36
N ALA A 35 -25.06 -9.60 18.85
CA ALA A 35 -24.02 -8.64 19.21
C ALA A 35 -23.07 -9.19 20.28
N ASP A 36 -23.62 -9.91 21.28
CA ASP A 36 -22.78 -10.51 22.31
C ASP A 36 -21.82 -11.59 21.77
N LYS A 37 -22.25 -12.31 20.73
CA LYS A 37 -21.39 -13.29 20.04
C LYS A 37 -20.31 -12.64 19.16
N MET A 38 -20.56 -11.43 18.69
CA MET A 38 -19.68 -10.70 17.76
C MET A 38 -18.68 -9.79 18.47
N LYS A 39 -18.71 -9.67 19.78
CA LYS A 39 -17.77 -8.85 20.55
C LYS A 39 -16.33 -9.24 20.24
N ALA A 40 -15.50 -8.25 19.94
CA ALA A 40 -14.06 -8.43 19.85
C ALA A 40 -13.44 -8.58 21.24
N VAL A 41 -12.31 -9.25 21.31
CA VAL A 41 -11.61 -9.53 22.57
C VAL A 41 -10.19 -8.95 22.49
N ALA A 42 -9.87 -8.08 23.46
CA ALA A 42 -8.49 -7.66 23.68
C ALA A 42 -7.74 -8.75 24.44
N PHE A 43 -6.54 -9.08 23.97
CA PHE A 43 -5.70 -10.12 24.56
C PHE A 43 -4.22 -9.78 24.37
N ASP A 44 -3.33 -10.57 24.96
CA ASP A 44 -1.89 -10.39 24.89
C ASP A 44 -1.49 -8.94 25.26
N LEU A 45 -1.90 -8.58 26.48
CA LEU A 45 -1.79 -7.22 26.99
C LEU A 45 -0.40 -7.01 27.59
N GLU A 46 0.39 -6.11 26.99
CA GLU A 46 1.74 -5.78 27.38
C GLU A 46 1.84 -4.31 27.84
N PRO A 47 1.54 -4.00 29.10
CA PRO A 47 1.53 -2.62 29.61
C PRO A 47 2.90 -1.92 29.53
N GLU A 48 4.00 -2.68 29.57
CA GLU A 48 5.36 -2.15 29.54
C GLU A 48 5.74 -1.55 28.19
N THR A 49 5.22 -2.14 27.11
CA THR A 49 5.38 -1.66 25.73
C THR A 49 4.18 -0.87 25.24
N ASN A 50 3.11 -0.77 26.04
CA ASN A 50 1.82 -0.22 25.64
C ASN A 50 1.22 -0.91 24.41
N THR A 51 1.40 -2.23 24.27
CA THR A 51 0.87 -3.01 23.17
C THR A 51 -0.21 -3.99 23.61
N PHE A 52 -1.17 -4.23 22.76
CA PHE A 52 -2.21 -5.25 22.92
C PHE A 52 -2.70 -5.74 21.56
N LYS A 53 -3.34 -6.88 21.56
CA LYS A 53 -3.97 -7.45 20.36
C LYS A 53 -5.48 -7.45 20.53
N ILE A 54 -6.19 -7.34 19.41
CA ILE A 54 -7.66 -7.48 19.36
C ILE A 54 -8.01 -8.61 18.39
N ALA A 55 -8.76 -9.59 18.87
CA ALA A 55 -9.33 -10.66 18.05
C ALA A 55 -10.78 -10.32 17.68
N TYR A 56 -11.07 -10.38 16.39
CA TYR A 56 -12.39 -10.14 15.83
C TYR A 56 -13.00 -11.43 15.30
N LYS A 57 -14.31 -11.56 15.38
CA LYS A 57 -15.03 -12.58 14.61
C LYS A 57 -15.01 -12.21 13.15
N VAL A 58 -14.67 -13.14 12.28
CA VAL A 58 -14.61 -12.90 10.83
C VAL A 58 -15.96 -12.45 10.26
N ASP A 59 -17.06 -12.91 10.86
CA ASP A 59 -18.42 -12.58 10.46
C ASP A 59 -18.82 -11.11 10.73
N LEU A 60 -17.94 -10.32 11.36
CA LEU A 60 -18.08 -8.86 11.46
C LEU A 60 -17.77 -8.14 10.14
N PHE A 61 -17.16 -8.83 9.18
CA PHE A 61 -16.62 -8.21 7.96
C PHE A 61 -17.10 -8.94 6.72
N GLU A 62 -17.35 -8.18 5.66
CA GLU A 62 -17.42 -8.73 4.31
C GLU A 62 -16.00 -9.14 3.88
N LEU A 63 -15.84 -10.37 3.40
CA LEU A 63 -14.52 -10.97 3.21
C LEU A 63 -13.62 -10.25 2.20
N ASP A 64 -14.22 -9.63 1.17
CA ASP A 64 -13.54 -8.92 0.08
C ASP A 64 -13.61 -7.39 0.21
N ASN A 65 -14.08 -6.88 1.35
CA ASN A 65 -14.27 -5.44 1.60
C ASN A 65 -13.21 -4.86 2.53
N MET A 66 -12.06 -4.48 1.97
CA MET A 66 -10.98 -3.84 2.73
C MET A 66 -11.40 -2.51 3.35
N SER A 67 -12.24 -1.74 2.67
CA SER A 67 -12.72 -0.44 3.19
C SER A 67 -13.59 -0.63 4.42
N GLY A 68 -14.49 -1.61 4.40
CA GLY A 68 -15.31 -1.98 5.56
C GLY A 68 -14.48 -2.51 6.72
N LEU A 69 -13.47 -3.33 6.44
CA LEU A 69 -12.53 -3.82 7.45
C LEU A 69 -11.79 -2.67 8.14
N LEU A 70 -11.23 -1.75 7.37
CA LEU A 70 -10.47 -0.61 7.93
C LEU A 70 -11.37 0.35 8.70
N ALA A 71 -12.59 0.59 8.22
CA ALA A 71 -13.58 1.38 8.95
C ALA A 71 -13.94 0.74 10.30
N GLY A 72 -14.00 -0.59 10.38
CA GLY A 72 -14.21 -1.31 11.63
C GLY A 72 -12.99 -1.30 12.55
N VAL A 73 -11.83 -1.75 12.04
CA VAL A 73 -10.64 -2.03 12.88
C VAL A 73 -9.94 -0.77 13.35
N VAL A 74 -9.83 0.27 12.52
CA VAL A 74 -9.08 1.50 12.87
C VAL A 74 -9.92 2.78 12.74
N GLY A 75 -11.16 2.69 12.27
CA GLY A 75 -11.98 3.84 11.91
C GLY A 75 -12.17 4.85 13.04
N ASN A 76 -12.82 4.46 14.14
CA ASN A 76 -13.18 5.37 15.23
C ASN A 76 -12.20 5.33 16.41
N ILE A 77 -11.35 4.32 16.53
CA ILE A 77 -10.45 4.18 17.69
C ILE A 77 -9.59 5.43 17.87
N GLY A 78 -9.04 5.96 16.79
CA GLY A 78 -8.23 7.17 16.82
C GLY A 78 -8.97 8.42 17.31
N GLY A 79 -10.30 8.44 17.29
CA GLY A 79 -11.15 9.52 17.81
C GLY A 79 -11.47 9.43 19.30
N MET A 80 -11.10 8.35 19.98
CA MET A 80 -11.43 8.13 21.39
C MET A 80 -10.60 9.06 22.29
N LYS A 81 -11.26 9.95 23.04
CA LYS A 81 -10.59 10.95 23.92
C LYS A 81 -9.68 10.35 24.99
N MET A 82 -9.88 9.09 25.34
CA MET A 82 -9.04 8.38 26.34
C MET A 82 -7.66 7.99 25.77
N LEU A 83 -7.48 7.99 24.44
CA LEU A 83 -6.21 7.69 23.80
C LEU A 83 -5.41 8.97 23.58
N LYS A 84 -4.16 8.98 24.01
CA LYS A 84 -3.19 10.03 23.68
C LYS A 84 -2.41 9.72 22.40
N ALA A 85 -2.24 8.44 22.13
CA ALA A 85 -1.63 7.92 20.91
C ALA A 85 -2.24 6.56 20.57
N PHE A 86 -2.23 6.21 19.29
CA PHE A 86 -2.67 4.91 18.79
C PHE A 86 -1.92 4.58 17.50
N ARG A 87 -1.37 3.37 17.44
CA ARG A 87 -0.75 2.88 16.21
C ARG A 87 -1.20 1.45 15.92
N CYS A 88 -1.79 1.24 14.76
CA CYS A 88 -2.04 -0.11 14.25
C CYS A 88 -0.72 -0.68 13.71
N LEU A 89 -0.09 -1.58 14.48
CA LEU A 89 1.20 -2.16 14.14
C LEU A 89 1.11 -3.21 13.04
N ASP A 90 0.10 -4.05 13.10
CA ASP A 90 -0.10 -5.16 12.17
C ASP A 90 -1.56 -5.59 12.10
N ILE A 91 -1.93 -6.23 10.99
CA ILE A 91 -3.22 -6.89 10.81
C ILE A 91 -2.94 -8.32 10.32
N ARG A 92 -3.49 -9.31 11.03
CA ARG A 92 -3.48 -10.71 10.60
C ARG A 92 -4.81 -11.05 9.98
N PHE A 93 -4.79 -11.40 8.72
CA PHE A 93 -6.00 -11.74 7.97
C PHE A 93 -6.29 -13.24 8.07
N PRO A 94 -7.54 -13.67 8.34
CA PRO A 94 -7.89 -15.08 8.32
C PRO A 94 -7.86 -15.62 6.88
N ARG A 95 -7.59 -16.93 6.74
CA ARG A 95 -7.50 -17.60 5.42
C ARG A 95 -8.66 -17.29 4.49
N LYS A 96 -9.89 -17.31 4.98
CA LYS A 96 -11.10 -17.01 4.19
C LYS A 96 -11.06 -15.62 3.57
N MET A 97 -10.54 -14.64 4.30
CA MET A 97 -10.40 -13.27 3.82
C MET A 97 -9.28 -13.16 2.80
N VAL A 98 -8.11 -13.78 3.07
CA VAL A 98 -7.00 -13.81 2.10
C VAL A 98 -7.45 -14.39 0.78
N GLN A 99 -8.23 -15.48 0.79
CA GLN A 99 -8.74 -16.14 -0.40
C GLN A 99 -9.82 -15.34 -1.17
N ALA A 100 -10.46 -14.37 -0.52
CA ALA A 100 -11.47 -13.52 -1.15
C ALA A 100 -10.85 -12.34 -1.94
N PHE A 101 -9.61 -11.98 -1.67
CA PHE A 101 -8.90 -10.94 -2.40
C PHE A 101 -8.15 -11.49 -3.61
N PRO A 102 -7.99 -10.67 -4.68
CA PRO A 102 -7.34 -11.12 -5.92
C PRO A 102 -5.85 -11.41 -5.77
N GLY A 103 -5.17 -10.74 -4.83
CA GLY A 103 -3.72 -10.78 -4.72
C GLY A 103 -2.97 -10.24 -5.95
N PRO A 104 -1.64 -10.29 -5.96
CA PRO A 104 -0.82 -9.91 -7.11
C PRO A 104 -1.15 -10.78 -8.34
N GLN A 105 -1.18 -10.17 -9.51
CA GLN A 105 -1.43 -10.92 -10.75
C GLN A 105 -0.19 -11.68 -11.22
N PHE A 106 0.96 -11.08 -11.07
CA PHE A 106 2.24 -11.63 -11.53
C PHE A 106 3.11 -12.11 -10.37
N GLY A 107 3.11 -11.38 -9.26
CA GLY A 107 3.99 -11.67 -8.14
C GLY A 107 5.48 -11.64 -8.53
N ILE A 108 6.34 -12.25 -7.72
CA ILE A 108 7.79 -12.26 -7.98
C ILE A 108 8.12 -13.06 -9.23
N ASP A 109 7.55 -14.25 -9.36
CA ASP A 109 7.89 -15.17 -10.46
C ASP A 109 7.41 -14.65 -11.81
N GLY A 110 6.15 -14.16 -11.90
CA GLY A 110 5.65 -13.58 -13.14
C GLY A 110 6.35 -12.29 -13.55
N ILE A 111 6.79 -11.48 -12.59
CA ILE A 111 7.63 -10.31 -12.86
C ILE A 111 8.99 -10.73 -13.42
N ARG A 112 9.63 -11.73 -12.84
CA ARG A 112 10.92 -12.27 -13.30
C ARG A 112 10.81 -12.87 -14.69
N GLU A 113 9.77 -13.63 -14.94
CA GLU A 113 9.46 -14.18 -16.26
C GLU A 113 9.29 -13.07 -17.30
N GLN A 114 8.48 -12.04 -17.02
CA GLN A 114 8.30 -10.89 -17.91
C GLN A 114 9.62 -10.18 -18.25
N MET A 115 10.54 -10.13 -17.30
CA MET A 115 11.82 -9.46 -17.44
C MET A 115 12.95 -10.36 -17.99
N GLY A 116 12.70 -11.66 -18.09
CA GLY A 116 13.70 -12.63 -18.52
C GLY A 116 14.89 -12.75 -17.57
N ILE A 117 14.67 -12.61 -16.25
CA ILE A 117 15.72 -12.71 -15.23
C ILE A 117 15.38 -13.77 -14.18
N GLU A 118 16.31 -14.67 -13.91
CA GLU A 118 16.10 -15.73 -12.92
C GLU A 118 16.34 -15.25 -11.48
N ARG A 119 17.34 -14.39 -11.27
CA ARG A 119 17.79 -13.95 -9.94
C ARG A 119 18.26 -12.50 -9.95
N GLY A 120 18.37 -11.92 -8.76
CA GLY A 120 18.84 -10.56 -8.56
C GLY A 120 17.73 -9.50 -8.55
N PRO A 121 18.08 -8.26 -8.22
CA PRO A 121 17.14 -7.14 -8.19
C PRO A 121 16.87 -6.62 -9.60
N LEU A 122 15.69 -6.04 -9.77
CA LEU A 122 15.41 -5.14 -10.89
C LEU A 122 15.92 -3.74 -10.55
N LEU A 123 16.76 -3.18 -11.40
CA LEU A 123 17.28 -1.83 -11.24
C LEU A 123 16.39 -0.85 -11.99
N LEU A 124 15.89 0.13 -11.29
CA LEU A 124 15.10 1.21 -11.89
C LEU A 124 15.61 2.59 -11.45
N THR A 125 15.34 3.58 -12.26
CA THR A 125 15.67 4.97 -11.96
C THR A 125 14.46 5.89 -12.14
N VAL A 126 14.45 7.00 -11.39
CA VAL A 126 13.44 8.06 -11.50
C VAL A 126 14.10 9.28 -12.14
N PRO A 127 13.68 9.69 -13.36
CA PRO A 127 14.24 10.87 -14.03
C PRO A 127 14.12 12.13 -13.18
N LYS A 128 15.21 12.88 -13.11
CA LYS A 128 15.27 14.19 -12.43
C LYS A 128 15.75 15.28 -13.40
N PRO A 129 15.28 16.54 -13.27
CA PRO A 129 14.21 17.02 -12.40
C PRO A 129 12.90 16.28 -12.66
N LYS A 130 12.05 16.11 -11.61
CA LYS A 130 10.86 15.24 -11.61
C LYS A 130 9.75 15.70 -12.57
N VAL A 131 9.69 16.99 -12.86
CA VAL A 131 8.77 17.64 -13.79
C VAL A 131 9.49 18.73 -14.57
N GLY A 132 8.86 19.25 -15.65
CA GLY A 132 9.38 20.36 -16.44
C GLY A 132 9.80 19.96 -17.85
N ARG A 133 9.86 18.67 -18.17
CA ARG A 133 10.13 18.17 -19.53
C ARG A 133 8.84 18.00 -20.34
N THR A 134 8.93 18.22 -21.64
CA THR A 134 7.93 17.78 -22.62
C THR A 134 7.92 16.25 -22.74
N ALA A 135 6.92 15.68 -23.38
CA ALA A 135 6.86 14.24 -23.66
C ALA A 135 8.08 13.74 -24.46
N GLN A 136 8.52 14.50 -25.47
CA GLN A 136 9.69 14.17 -26.27
C GLN A 136 10.99 14.20 -25.45
N GLU A 137 11.22 15.26 -24.69
CA GLU A 137 12.40 15.36 -23.80
C GLU A 137 12.40 14.25 -22.73
N GLN A 138 11.23 13.78 -22.30
CA GLN A 138 11.14 12.63 -21.41
C GLN A 138 11.53 11.31 -22.11
N ALA A 139 11.13 11.13 -23.36
CA ALA A 139 11.55 9.99 -24.18
C ALA A 139 13.04 10.00 -24.50
N ASP A 140 13.61 11.17 -24.82
CA ASP A 140 15.06 11.31 -25.07
C ASP A 140 15.87 10.96 -23.82
N LEU A 141 15.43 11.42 -22.64
CA LEU A 141 16.05 11.04 -21.39
C LEU A 141 15.87 9.54 -21.08
N ALA A 142 14.71 8.97 -21.39
CA ALA A 142 14.47 7.54 -21.24
C ALA A 142 15.45 6.71 -22.09
N ARG A 143 15.75 7.14 -23.32
CA ARG A 143 16.77 6.51 -24.18
C ARG A 143 18.13 6.49 -23.51
N ILE A 144 18.56 7.62 -22.96
CA ILE A 144 19.84 7.72 -22.22
C ILE A 144 19.84 6.77 -21.03
N LEU A 145 18.78 6.77 -20.23
CA LEU A 145 18.71 5.96 -19.00
C LEU A 145 18.65 4.46 -19.30
N PHE A 146 17.90 4.02 -20.30
CA PHE A 146 17.83 2.60 -20.66
C PHE A 146 19.13 2.04 -21.25
N THR A 147 20.00 2.91 -21.78
CA THR A 147 21.32 2.53 -22.31
C THR A 147 22.46 2.77 -21.32
N ALA A 148 22.23 3.57 -20.27
CA ALA A 148 23.23 3.83 -19.24
C ALA A 148 23.70 2.54 -18.54
N ALA A 149 24.93 2.57 -18.01
CA ALA A 149 25.55 1.44 -17.32
C ALA A 149 25.46 0.13 -18.14
N ASN A 150 25.76 0.20 -19.44
CA ASN A 150 25.68 -0.95 -20.37
C ASN A 150 24.28 -1.58 -20.46
N GLY A 151 23.24 -0.79 -20.21
CA GLY A 151 21.85 -1.25 -20.22
C GLY A 151 21.44 -2.04 -18.98
N GLU A 152 22.14 -1.89 -17.87
CA GLU A 152 21.82 -2.58 -16.60
C GLU A 152 20.56 -2.03 -15.93
N TYR A 153 20.15 -0.78 -16.18
CA TYR A 153 18.84 -0.31 -15.74
C TYR A 153 17.73 -0.95 -16.56
N GLN A 154 16.90 -1.74 -15.91
CA GLN A 154 15.75 -2.37 -16.54
C GLN A 154 14.55 -1.42 -16.58
N GLY A 155 14.40 -0.55 -15.57
CA GLY A 155 13.20 0.25 -15.37
C GLY A 155 13.42 1.75 -15.31
N ILE A 156 12.40 2.47 -15.79
CA ILE A 156 12.24 3.91 -15.58
C ILE A 156 10.88 4.13 -14.95
N LYS A 157 10.81 5.00 -13.95
CA LYS A 157 9.59 5.32 -13.23
C LYS A 157 9.25 6.79 -13.35
N ASP A 158 7.99 7.12 -13.68
CA ASP A 158 7.46 8.46 -13.51
C ASP A 158 7.55 8.90 -12.04
N ASP A 159 7.74 10.17 -11.82
CA ASP A 159 7.62 10.75 -10.50
C ASP A 159 6.14 10.81 -10.08
N GLU A 160 5.86 10.79 -8.78
CA GLU A 160 4.49 10.89 -8.24
C GLU A 160 3.75 12.17 -8.68
N ASN A 161 4.50 13.21 -9.02
CA ASN A 161 3.92 14.47 -9.51
C ASN A 161 3.71 14.50 -11.03
N LEU A 162 4.21 13.51 -11.77
CA LEU A 162 4.13 13.47 -13.23
C LEU A 162 2.92 12.63 -13.66
N THR A 163 1.75 13.25 -13.65
CA THR A 163 0.48 12.62 -14.07
C THR A 163 0.14 12.99 -15.53
N SER A 164 -0.63 14.04 -15.78
CA SER A 164 -0.93 14.56 -17.12
C SER A 164 -0.90 16.09 -17.06
N LEU A 165 0.30 16.65 -17.20
CA LEU A 165 0.54 18.08 -17.08
C LEU A 165 0.30 18.81 -18.41
N PRO A 166 0.00 20.13 -18.42
CA PRO A 166 -0.26 20.87 -19.66
C PRO A 166 0.84 20.75 -20.70
N PHE A 167 2.10 20.72 -20.27
CA PHE A 167 3.30 20.63 -21.12
C PHE A 167 3.80 19.19 -21.32
N ASN A 168 3.20 18.20 -20.64
CA ASN A 168 3.58 16.79 -20.72
C ASN A 168 2.33 15.92 -20.47
N LYS A 169 1.52 15.77 -21.52
CA LYS A 169 0.31 14.96 -21.45
C LYS A 169 0.65 13.51 -21.26
N PHE A 170 -0.20 12.79 -20.52
CA PHE A 170 0.00 11.37 -20.20
C PHE A 170 0.15 10.54 -21.48
N GLU A 171 -0.77 10.68 -22.42
CA GLU A 171 -0.79 9.89 -23.65
C GLU A 171 0.46 10.09 -24.49
N ASP A 172 0.85 11.37 -24.74
CA ASP A 172 2.03 11.70 -25.52
C ASP A 172 3.29 11.12 -24.92
N ARG A 173 3.46 11.27 -23.60
CA ARG A 173 4.60 10.73 -22.86
C ARG A 173 4.62 9.22 -22.87
N CYS A 174 3.48 8.59 -22.56
CA CYS A 174 3.34 7.14 -22.51
C CYS A 174 3.75 6.53 -23.85
N LYS A 175 3.20 7.03 -24.96
CA LYS A 175 3.53 6.61 -26.31
C LYS A 175 5.02 6.79 -26.60
N ALA A 176 5.56 7.99 -26.45
CA ALA A 176 6.94 8.32 -26.81
C ALA A 176 7.98 7.50 -26.02
N VAL A 177 7.77 7.31 -24.70
CA VAL A 177 8.69 6.52 -23.87
C VAL A 177 8.57 5.02 -24.16
N LEU A 178 7.37 4.49 -24.41
CA LEU A 178 7.19 3.08 -24.73
C LEU A 178 7.72 2.73 -26.13
N GLU A 179 7.68 3.65 -27.09
CA GLU A 179 8.35 3.49 -28.40
C GLU A 179 9.87 3.38 -28.22
N VAL A 180 10.47 4.24 -27.37
CA VAL A 180 11.90 4.15 -27.03
C VAL A 180 12.21 2.84 -26.31
N GLN A 181 11.36 2.42 -25.37
CA GLN A 181 11.53 1.13 -24.67
C GLN A 181 11.59 -0.03 -25.69
N LYS A 182 10.63 -0.07 -26.60
CA LYS A 182 10.54 -1.11 -27.65
C LYS A 182 11.79 -1.11 -28.53
N GLU A 183 12.22 0.05 -29.00
CA GLU A 183 13.44 0.19 -29.81
C GLU A 183 14.69 -0.35 -29.10
N ILE A 184 14.84 -0.02 -27.82
CA ILE A 184 15.97 -0.48 -27.01
C ILE A 184 15.91 -1.99 -26.75
N GLU A 185 14.73 -2.55 -26.48
CA GLU A 185 14.54 -3.99 -26.33
C GLU A 185 14.91 -4.74 -27.63
N GLU A 186 14.46 -4.25 -28.79
CA GLU A 186 14.77 -4.86 -30.08
C GLU A 186 16.27 -4.83 -30.41
N LYS A 187 16.95 -3.73 -30.08
CA LYS A 187 18.39 -3.59 -30.33
C LYS A 187 19.28 -4.38 -29.36
N SER A 188 18.88 -4.46 -28.09
CA SER A 188 19.73 -5.03 -27.03
C SER A 188 19.38 -6.47 -26.67
N GLY A 189 18.19 -6.95 -27.01
CA GLY A 189 17.63 -8.21 -26.55
C GLY A 189 17.26 -8.20 -25.04
N LYS A 190 17.53 -7.10 -24.32
CA LYS A 190 17.24 -6.99 -22.87
C LYS A 190 15.85 -6.39 -22.65
N LYS A 191 15.04 -7.03 -21.82
CA LYS A 191 13.72 -6.51 -21.44
C LYS A 191 13.83 -5.25 -20.59
N LYS A 192 12.93 -4.29 -20.84
CA LYS A 192 12.80 -3.03 -20.12
C LYS A 192 11.38 -2.84 -19.62
N PHE A 193 11.17 -1.95 -18.67
CA PHE A 193 9.84 -1.56 -18.24
C PHE A 193 9.75 -0.06 -17.94
N TYR A 194 8.59 0.50 -18.15
CA TYR A 194 8.27 1.87 -17.80
C TYR A 194 7.06 1.91 -16.89
N LEU A 195 7.23 2.50 -15.71
CA LEU A 195 6.19 2.71 -14.72
C LEU A 195 5.49 4.04 -15.00
N CYS A 196 4.52 4.02 -15.91
CA CYS A 196 3.69 5.19 -16.21
C CYS A 196 2.76 5.49 -15.05
N ASN A 197 2.72 6.73 -14.56
CA ASN A 197 1.85 7.15 -13.48
C ASN A 197 0.42 7.39 -13.96
N VAL A 198 -0.47 6.42 -13.71
CA VAL A 198 -1.89 6.50 -14.08
C VAL A 198 -2.75 7.28 -13.09
N THR A 199 -2.20 7.72 -11.96
CA THR A 199 -2.91 8.38 -10.85
C THR A 199 -3.85 9.49 -11.34
N HIS A 200 -5.11 9.36 -10.95
CA HIS A 200 -6.17 10.35 -11.18
C HIS A 200 -7.28 10.18 -10.13
N SER A 201 -8.07 11.21 -9.88
CA SER A 201 -9.22 11.15 -8.96
C SER A 201 -10.42 10.39 -9.54
N ASN A 202 -10.51 10.27 -10.86
CA ASN A 202 -11.55 9.51 -11.56
C ASN A 202 -10.99 8.14 -11.97
N MET A 203 -11.68 7.07 -11.57
CA MET A 203 -11.28 5.70 -11.85
C MET A 203 -11.34 5.35 -13.35
N GLU A 204 -12.32 5.86 -14.08
CA GLU A 204 -12.43 5.64 -15.53
C GLU A 204 -11.21 6.19 -16.25
N THR A 205 -10.77 7.42 -15.92
CA THR A 205 -9.55 8.01 -16.47
C THR A 205 -8.32 7.15 -16.16
N MET A 206 -8.25 6.54 -14.97
CA MET A 206 -7.14 5.65 -14.62
C MET A 206 -7.17 4.36 -15.46
N LEU A 207 -8.35 3.81 -15.70
CA LEU A 207 -8.53 2.62 -16.56
C LEU A 207 -8.20 2.94 -18.02
N ASP A 208 -8.61 4.09 -18.53
CA ASP A 208 -8.26 4.54 -19.88
C ASP A 208 -6.74 4.66 -20.04
N ARG A 209 -6.05 5.26 -19.06
CA ARG A 209 -4.60 5.35 -19.04
C ARG A 209 -3.93 3.96 -19.02
N ALA A 210 -4.46 3.03 -18.24
CA ALA A 210 -3.98 1.64 -18.22
C ALA A 210 -4.20 0.97 -19.60
N GLY A 211 -5.33 1.22 -20.25
CA GLY A 211 -5.61 0.80 -21.61
C GLY A 211 -4.62 1.34 -22.64
N MET A 212 -4.26 2.64 -22.54
CA MET A 212 -3.24 3.28 -23.39
C MET A 212 -1.86 2.64 -23.21
N ILE A 213 -1.44 2.39 -21.96
CA ILE A 213 -0.18 1.68 -21.68
C ILE A 213 -0.15 0.34 -22.41
N LYS A 214 -1.20 -0.45 -22.28
CA LYS A 214 -1.30 -1.76 -22.97
C LYS A 214 -1.29 -1.61 -24.48
N ALA A 215 -2.03 -0.67 -25.04
CA ALA A 215 -2.10 -0.41 -26.47
C ALA A 215 -0.74 -0.03 -27.07
N TYR A 216 0.10 0.68 -26.33
CA TYR A 216 1.47 1.02 -26.74
C TYR A 216 2.51 -0.05 -26.36
N GLY A 217 2.08 -1.23 -25.91
CA GLY A 217 2.97 -2.35 -25.61
C GLY A 217 3.63 -2.33 -24.24
N GLY A 218 3.19 -1.43 -23.36
CA GLY A 218 3.65 -1.40 -21.96
C GLY A 218 3.13 -2.59 -21.17
N ARG A 219 3.88 -2.97 -20.15
CA ARG A 219 3.58 -4.11 -19.27
C ARG A 219 3.35 -3.72 -17.81
N TRP A 220 3.64 -2.47 -17.47
CA TRP A 220 3.61 -1.97 -16.10
C TRP A 220 2.90 -0.64 -16.01
N MET A 221 2.26 -0.39 -14.87
CA MET A 221 1.74 0.91 -14.49
C MET A 221 2.10 1.25 -13.04
N MET A 222 2.05 2.51 -12.68
CA MET A 222 2.24 3.00 -11.33
C MET A 222 0.98 3.72 -10.84
N MET A 223 0.65 3.52 -9.57
CA MET A 223 -0.40 4.24 -8.86
C MET A 223 0.14 4.81 -7.55
N ASP A 224 -0.23 6.04 -7.22
CA ASP A 224 -0.02 6.62 -5.89
C ASP A 224 -1.12 6.11 -4.95
N VAL A 225 -0.91 4.93 -4.38
CA VAL A 225 -1.97 4.12 -3.77
C VAL A 225 -2.61 4.72 -2.53
N VAL A 226 -1.89 5.55 -1.78
CA VAL A 226 -2.45 6.27 -0.62
C VAL A 226 -3.31 7.44 -1.09
N ALA A 227 -2.83 8.18 -2.10
CA ALA A 227 -3.55 9.34 -2.63
C ALA A 227 -4.83 8.94 -3.39
N THR A 228 -4.82 7.81 -4.12
CA THR A 228 -6.01 7.29 -4.83
C THR A 228 -6.97 6.52 -3.92
N GLY A 229 -6.46 6.01 -2.79
CA GLY A 229 -7.22 5.18 -1.86
C GLY A 229 -7.24 3.69 -2.22
N PHE A 230 -7.47 2.88 -1.21
CA PHE A 230 -7.40 1.42 -1.30
C PHE A 230 -8.46 0.82 -2.23
N SER A 231 -9.64 1.41 -2.28
CA SER A 231 -10.72 0.98 -3.19
C SER A 231 -10.35 1.17 -4.67
N ALA A 232 -9.62 2.24 -5.01
CA ALA A 232 -9.15 2.44 -6.38
C ALA A 232 -8.12 1.38 -6.79
N VAL A 233 -7.23 0.99 -5.88
CA VAL A 233 -6.26 -0.09 -6.11
C VAL A 233 -6.97 -1.42 -6.37
N HIS A 234 -7.94 -1.76 -5.51
CA HIS A 234 -8.74 -2.98 -5.67
C HIS A 234 -9.50 -2.99 -7.00
N THR A 235 -10.19 -1.91 -7.32
CA THR A 235 -10.93 -1.77 -8.59
C THR A 235 -9.98 -1.89 -9.78
N MET A 236 -8.82 -1.26 -9.74
CA MET A 236 -7.81 -1.36 -10.80
C MET A 236 -7.37 -2.80 -11.00
N ARG A 237 -7.12 -3.57 -9.93
CA ARG A 237 -6.75 -4.98 -10.03
C ARG A 237 -7.87 -5.81 -10.66
N LEU A 238 -9.11 -5.63 -10.21
CA LEU A 238 -10.26 -6.38 -10.75
C LEU A 238 -10.56 -6.08 -12.23
N LYS A 239 -10.26 -4.85 -12.68
CA LYS A 239 -10.45 -4.37 -14.05
C LYS A 239 -9.17 -4.37 -14.89
N ASN A 240 -8.04 -4.72 -14.30
CA ASN A 240 -6.73 -4.58 -14.91
C ASN A 240 -6.65 -5.30 -16.28
N PRO A 241 -6.21 -4.60 -17.31
CA PRO A 241 -6.00 -5.16 -18.64
C PRO A 241 -4.76 -6.07 -18.77
N GLY A 242 -4.20 -6.60 -17.70
CA GLY A 242 -3.03 -7.47 -17.68
C GLY A 242 -1.70 -6.71 -17.53
N LEU A 243 -1.69 -5.61 -16.78
CA LEU A 243 -0.49 -4.86 -16.42
C LEU A 243 -0.05 -5.18 -14.99
N ALA A 244 1.26 -5.21 -14.76
CA ALA A 244 1.80 -5.24 -13.40
C ALA A 244 1.55 -3.89 -12.72
N ILE A 245 1.04 -3.93 -11.47
CA ILE A 245 0.75 -2.74 -10.68
C ILE A 245 1.91 -2.46 -9.74
N HIS A 246 2.56 -1.30 -9.93
CA HIS A 246 3.52 -0.76 -8.98
C HIS A 246 2.84 0.23 -8.04
N ALA A 247 2.83 -0.08 -6.75
CA ALA A 247 2.32 0.83 -5.73
C ALA A 247 3.39 1.83 -5.31
N HIS A 248 3.18 3.10 -5.65
CA HIS A 248 3.94 4.21 -5.09
C HIS A 248 3.24 4.74 -3.84
N ARG A 249 4.00 5.00 -2.79
CA ARG A 249 3.46 5.36 -1.47
C ARG A 249 3.45 6.86 -1.15
N ALA A 250 3.38 7.73 -2.17
CA ALA A 250 3.21 9.17 -1.92
C ALA A 250 2.11 9.43 -0.89
N MET A 251 2.29 10.42 -0.03
CA MET A 251 1.41 10.79 1.09
C MET A 251 1.43 9.82 2.30
N HIS A 252 2.09 8.65 2.20
CA HIS A 252 2.06 7.65 3.29
C HIS A 252 2.49 8.22 4.65
N ALA A 253 3.47 9.10 4.66
CA ALA A 253 4.05 9.63 5.90
C ALA A 253 3.03 10.40 6.78
N LEU A 254 1.96 10.93 6.18
CA LEU A 254 0.85 11.51 6.95
C LEU A 254 0.08 10.46 7.77
N MET A 255 0.14 9.19 7.37
CA MET A 255 -0.54 8.07 8.01
C MET A 255 0.40 7.16 8.79
N THR A 256 1.67 7.08 8.40
CA THR A 256 2.56 6.02 8.88
C THR A 256 3.74 6.51 9.69
N ARG A 257 4.08 7.80 9.64
CA ARG A 257 5.24 8.33 10.35
C ARG A 257 5.00 8.36 11.84
N GLU A 258 5.95 7.82 12.59
CA GLU A 258 6.00 7.93 14.03
C GLU A 258 6.65 9.25 14.47
N SER A 259 6.19 9.78 15.61
CA SER A 259 6.92 10.82 16.33
C SER A 259 8.16 10.20 16.96
N GLY A 260 9.32 10.82 16.75
CA GLY A 260 10.57 10.33 17.31
C GLY A 260 10.67 10.51 18.83
N PRO A 261 11.62 9.84 19.49
CA PRO A 261 11.92 10.03 20.90
C PRO A 261 12.13 11.52 21.23
N GLY A 262 11.55 12.01 22.33
CA GLY A 262 11.67 13.40 22.77
C GLY A 262 10.63 14.37 22.23
N VAL A 263 9.78 13.95 21.30
CA VAL A 263 8.65 14.77 20.83
C VAL A 263 7.59 14.90 21.93
N TYR A 264 7.45 13.88 22.76
CA TYR A 264 6.52 13.85 23.90
C TYR A 264 6.93 14.75 25.06
N ASP A 265 8.20 15.16 25.16
CA ASP A 265 8.72 16.00 26.24
C ASP A 265 8.32 17.47 26.09
N LYS A 266 7.83 17.91 24.94
CA LYS A 266 7.55 19.33 24.61
C LYS A 266 6.06 19.69 24.55
N GLY A 267 5.19 18.79 25.00
CA GLY A 267 3.74 19.01 24.97
C GLY A 267 2.97 17.79 24.50
N VAL A 268 1.64 17.80 24.63
CA VAL A 268 0.78 16.68 24.21
C VAL A 268 0.75 16.64 22.70
N ILE A 269 1.53 15.75 22.10
CA ILE A 269 1.43 15.43 20.68
C ILE A 269 0.60 14.16 20.57
N PHE A 270 -0.51 14.24 19.85
CA PHE A 270 -1.31 13.09 19.49
C PHE A 270 -0.63 12.40 18.31
N ASP A 271 -0.27 11.12 18.50
CA ASP A 271 0.31 10.27 17.45
C ASP A 271 -0.69 9.17 17.09
N PHE A 272 -1.33 9.34 15.95
CA PHE A 272 -2.33 8.39 15.44
C PHE A 272 -1.90 7.93 14.07
N SER A 273 -1.59 6.62 13.95
CA SER A 273 -0.97 6.11 12.73
C SER A 273 -1.22 4.62 12.49
N MET A 274 -0.85 4.18 11.29
CA MET A 274 -0.78 2.78 10.89
C MET A 274 0.65 2.48 10.42
N SER A 275 1.18 1.31 10.73
CA SER A 275 2.51 0.91 10.25
C SER A 275 2.53 0.70 8.73
N MET A 276 3.68 0.92 8.11
CA MET A 276 3.88 0.57 6.71
C MET A 276 3.80 -0.94 6.46
N VAL A 277 4.06 -1.77 7.46
CA VAL A 277 3.87 -3.24 7.39
C VAL A 277 2.40 -3.57 7.14
N ALA A 278 1.49 -2.97 7.91
CA ALA A 278 0.06 -3.15 7.72
C ALA A 278 -0.40 -2.65 6.33
N VAL A 279 0.07 -1.47 5.91
CA VAL A 279 -0.22 -0.93 4.57
C VAL A 279 0.30 -1.86 3.47
N ALA A 280 1.51 -2.40 3.58
CA ALA A 280 2.08 -3.32 2.60
C ALA A 280 1.27 -4.61 2.46
N LYS A 281 0.81 -5.20 3.58
CA LYS A 281 -0.09 -6.36 3.57
C LYS A 281 -1.41 -6.06 2.85
N ILE A 282 -2.02 -4.92 3.16
CA ILE A 282 -3.24 -4.45 2.50
C ILE A 282 -3.01 -4.32 0.99
N MET A 283 -1.94 -3.65 0.57
CA MET A 283 -1.63 -3.46 -0.85
C MET A 283 -1.43 -4.80 -1.56
N ARG A 284 -0.76 -5.75 -0.92
CA ARG A 284 -0.56 -7.08 -1.47
C ARG A 284 -1.89 -7.82 -1.68
N LEU A 285 -2.79 -7.80 -0.70
CA LEU A 285 -4.12 -8.42 -0.83
C LEU A 285 -4.93 -7.77 -1.96
N LEU A 286 -4.88 -6.44 -2.07
CA LEU A 286 -5.58 -5.70 -3.12
C LEU A 286 -5.01 -5.90 -4.52
N GLY A 287 -3.86 -6.60 -4.65
CA GLY A 287 -3.37 -7.07 -5.93
C GLY A 287 -2.21 -6.29 -6.54
N VAL A 288 -1.43 -5.59 -5.71
CA VAL A 288 -0.21 -4.91 -6.15
C VAL A 288 0.90 -5.94 -6.40
N ASP A 289 1.59 -5.85 -7.54
CA ASP A 289 2.69 -6.73 -7.91
C ASP A 289 4.05 -6.26 -7.41
N SER A 290 4.24 -4.96 -7.28
CA SER A 290 5.44 -4.39 -6.68
C SER A 290 5.10 -3.15 -5.84
N PHE A 291 5.89 -2.91 -4.80
CA PHE A 291 5.61 -1.89 -3.80
C PHE A 291 6.87 -1.09 -3.46
N HIS A 292 6.73 0.23 -3.39
CA HIS A 292 7.80 1.09 -2.89
C HIS A 292 7.88 0.98 -1.37
N GLY A 293 8.57 -0.04 -0.88
CA GLY A 293 8.66 -0.37 0.54
C GLY A 293 9.59 0.52 1.36
N GLY A 294 10.38 1.40 0.72
CA GLY A 294 11.43 2.17 1.35
C GLY A 294 12.79 1.48 1.31
N ALA A 295 13.82 2.14 1.81
CA ALA A 295 15.16 1.61 1.85
C ALA A 295 15.80 1.84 3.23
N PRO A 296 16.51 0.85 3.77
CA PRO A 296 17.25 1.01 5.02
C PRO A 296 18.21 2.20 4.91
N LYS A 297 18.24 3.05 5.95
CA LYS A 297 19.05 4.28 6.00
C LYS A 297 18.68 5.37 4.98
N ALA A 298 17.52 5.28 4.33
CA ALA A 298 17.00 6.38 3.54
C ALA A 298 16.59 7.56 4.44
N LYS A 299 16.45 8.75 3.83
CA LYS A 299 16.10 9.97 4.58
C LYS A 299 14.72 9.94 5.27
N MET A 300 13.86 9.02 4.88
CA MET A 300 12.44 9.04 5.17
C MET A 300 11.92 7.76 5.87
N GLU A 301 12.78 6.78 6.15
CA GLU A 301 12.38 5.49 6.71
C GLU A 301 13.14 5.11 7.95
N ASP A 302 12.48 4.35 8.82
CA ASP A 302 13.11 3.60 9.88
C ASP A 302 13.76 2.32 9.31
N TYR A 303 14.96 2.01 9.78
CA TYR A 303 15.73 0.84 9.33
C TYR A 303 15.00 -0.49 9.58
N GLY A 304 14.32 -0.61 10.73
CA GLY A 304 13.61 -1.84 11.11
C GLY A 304 12.37 -2.09 10.26
N GLU A 305 11.60 -1.06 9.98
CA GLU A 305 10.36 -1.17 9.22
C GLU A 305 10.58 -1.58 7.76
N ALA A 306 11.61 -1.03 7.10
CA ALA A 306 11.95 -1.41 5.71
C ALA A 306 12.28 -2.90 5.57
N LYS A 307 12.96 -3.50 6.56
CA LYS A 307 13.22 -4.94 6.59
C LYS A 307 11.93 -5.75 6.75
N LEU A 308 11.07 -5.37 7.68
CA LEU A 308 9.79 -6.05 7.92
C LEU A 308 8.88 -5.99 6.70
N ILE A 309 8.83 -4.85 6.00
CA ILE A 309 8.04 -4.70 4.77
C ILE A 309 8.53 -5.67 3.70
N ARG A 310 9.85 -5.76 3.50
CA ARG A 310 10.43 -6.72 2.56
C ARG A 310 10.05 -8.15 2.93
N ASP A 311 10.25 -8.53 4.18
CA ASP A 311 9.98 -9.88 4.66
C ASP A 311 8.49 -10.24 4.45
N VAL A 312 7.57 -9.31 4.66
CA VAL A 312 6.12 -9.49 4.37
C VAL A 312 5.82 -9.64 2.88
N LEU A 313 6.52 -8.90 2.01
CA LEU A 313 6.29 -8.94 0.56
C LEU A 313 6.88 -10.19 -0.09
N GLU A 314 7.94 -10.76 0.50
CA GLU A 314 8.60 -11.96 0.01
C GLU A 314 7.98 -13.28 0.53
N LEU A 315 7.15 -13.22 1.58
CA LEU A 315 6.45 -14.39 2.09
C LEU A 315 5.45 -14.95 1.07
N ASP A 316 5.47 -16.25 0.88
CA ASP A 316 4.37 -16.93 0.17
C ASP A 316 3.08 -16.78 0.97
N ILE A 317 2.03 -16.31 0.30
CA ILE A 317 0.69 -16.33 0.89
C ILE A 317 0.11 -17.72 0.64
N THR A 318 0.58 -18.68 1.41
CA THR A 318 -0.09 -19.98 1.45
C THR A 318 -1.20 -19.96 2.50
N PRO A 319 -2.15 -20.87 2.41
CA PRO A 319 -3.17 -21.04 3.42
C PRO A 319 -2.65 -21.30 4.84
N GLU A 320 -1.41 -21.76 4.95
CA GLU A 320 -0.75 -22.06 6.22
C GLU A 320 0.00 -20.85 6.80
N THR A 321 0.34 -19.85 5.98
CA THR A 321 1.14 -18.68 6.38
C THR A 321 0.33 -17.39 6.55
N SER A 322 -0.98 -17.44 6.34
CA SER A 322 -1.90 -16.30 6.48
C SER A 322 -2.42 -16.11 7.91
#